data_1a0f005c72ca17edaa781f755b7619df
#
_entry.id   1a0f005c72ca17edaa781f755b7619df
#
_cell.length_a   1.000
_cell.length_b   1.000
_cell.length_c   1.000
_cell.angle_alpha   90.00
_cell.angle_beta   90.00
_cell.angle_gamma   90.00
#
_symmetry.space_group_name_H-M   'P 1'
#
loop_
_entity.id
_entity.type
_entity.pdbx_description
1 polymer ?
#
loop_
_entity_poly.entity_id
_entity_poly.type
_entity_poly.pdbx_seq_one_letter_code
_entity_poly.pdbx_strand_id
1 'polypeptide(L)'
;MHRVVSLQSVQIDIERMKNNSALSETVNCWIDSYNFPAEPANLYEPIRYTLEAGGKRLRPTLLLAAAKAFGAADEDVKNQCIGIEMFHNFTLLHDDLMDNSELRRGRPTVHRRWDANTAILSGDTMLTLATELIAKCDPRFIEPVLSLFNRTAIQVYEGQQYDMDFENRNDVTVPEYMEMIRLKTSVLLACALKMGALLGQASLSDAEALYDFGIKLGLAFQLRDDYLDTFGDPLVFGKSIGGDIINDKKTWLMITARNEDTSGVMKKALEGRYPHDEKINAVTNVYRQLNLDTRITELIALYGREAVDTISPLKMDNEIRRYLISLAENLSNRAN
;
A
#
# COMPACT_ATOMS: atom_id res chain seq x y z
N MET A 1 20.14 30.46 -12.53
CA MET A 1 18.90 30.78 -13.26
C MET A 1 17.73 30.34 -12.36
N HIS A 2 17.17 31.23 -11.53
CA HIS A 2 16.03 30.89 -10.66
C HIS A 2 14.78 30.71 -11.53
N ARG A 3 14.18 29.52 -11.53
CA ARG A 3 12.85 29.31 -12.11
C ARG A 3 11.84 30.16 -11.31
N VAL A 4 11.28 31.16 -11.96
CA VAL A 4 10.11 31.90 -11.44
C VAL A 4 8.96 30.91 -11.45
N VAL A 5 8.61 30.39 -10.27
CA VAL A 5 7.38 29.58 -10.07
C VAL A 5 6.21 30.54 -10.28
N SER A 6 5.35 30.29 -11.26
CA SER A 6 4.21 31.17 -11.56
C SER A 6 3.19 31.09 -10.41
N LEU A 7 2.55 32.23 -10.09
CA LEU A 7 1.47 32.29 -9.10
C LEU A 7 0.35 31.26 -9.37
N GLN A 8 0.12 30.92 -10.63
CA GLN A 8 -0.82 29.87 -11.04
C GLN A 8 -0.38 28.46 -10.58
N SER A 9 0.92 28.13 -10.67
CA SER A 9 1.40 26.80 -10.20
C SER A 9 1.31 26.68 -8.67
N VAL A 10 1.57 27.74 -7.91
CA VAL A 10 1.41 27.78 -6.46
C VAL A 10 -0.06 27.66 -6.07
N GLN A 11 -0.97 28.29 -6.80
CA GLN A 11 -2.41 28.20 -6.54
C GLN A 11 -2.95 26.79 -6.81
N ILE A 12 -2.50 26.13 -7.89
CA ILE A 12 -2.82 24.76 -8.23
C ILE A 12 -2.31 23.78 -7.16
N ASP A 13 -1.10 24.00 -6.63
CA ASP A 13 -0.53 23.15 -5.58
C ASP A 13 -1.26 23.31 -4.24
N ILE A 14 -1.71 24.50 -3.90
CA ILE A 14 -2.54 24.78 -2.71
C ILE A 14 -3.92 24.13 -2.82
N GLU A 15 -4.56 24.18 -3.99
CA GLU A 15 -5.85 23.51 -4.23
C GLU A 15 -5.69 21.98 -4.20
N ARG A 16 -4.60 21.43 -4.76
CA ARG A 16 -4.26 19.99 -4.70
C ARG A 16 -4.07 19.50 -3.27
N MET A 17 -3.39 20.29 -2.41
CA MET A 17 -3.22 19.96 -0.99
C MET A 17 -4.56 20.01 -0.23
N LYS A 18 -5.42 20.98 -0.52
CA LYS A 18 -6.74 21.10 0.13
C LYS A 18 -7.68 19.95 -0.21
N ASN A 19 -7.71 19.49 -1.46
CA ASN A 19 -8.59 18.40 -1.88
C ASN A 19 -8.13 17.04 -1.38
N ASN A 20 -6.82 16.79 -1.37
CA ASN A 20 -6.24 15.59 -0.75
C ASN A 20 -6.56 15.54 0.75
N SER A 21 -6.51 16.69 1.44
CA SER A 21 -6.92 16.85 2.82
C SER A 21 -8.42 16.54 2.99
N ALA A 22 -9.31 17.09 2.15
CA ALA A 22 -10.76 16.94 2.28
C ALA A 22 -11.23 15.48 2.12
N LEU A 23 -10.74 14.74 1.11
CA LEU A 23 -11.09 13.33 0.93
C LEU A 23 -10.59 12.48 2.10
N SER A 24 -9.37 12.71 2.55
CA SER A 24 -8.78 12.01 3.68
C SER A 24 -9.49 12.35 5.00
N GLU A 25 -9.87 13.60 5.21
CA GLU A 25 -10.63 14.04 6.40
C GLU A 25 -12.02 13.40 6.44
N THR A 26 -12.72 13.36 5.30
CA THR A 26 -14.02 12.67 5.19
C THR A 26 -13.91 11.20 5.57
N VAL A 27 -12.92 10.50 5.02
CA VAL A 27 -12.67 9.08 5.32
C VAL A 27 -12.31 8.87 6.79
N ASN A 28 -11.45 9.70 7.36
CA ASN A 28 -11.09 9.61 8.78
C ASN A 28 -12.32 9.82 9.68
N CYS A 29 -13.15 10.82 9.38
CA CYS A 29 -14.38 11.07 10.12
C CYS A 29 -15.31 9.84 10.11
N TRP A 30 -15.46 9.16 8.97
CA TRP A 30 -16.28 7.95 8.89
C TRP A 30 -15.70 6.78 9.68
N ILE A 31 -14.39 6.55 9.63
CA ILE A 31 -13.73 5.47 10.36
C ILE A 31 -13.80 5.75 11.87
N ASP A 32 -13.53 6.97 12.30
CA ASP A 32 -13.53 7.37 13.71
C ASP A 32 -14.94 7.34 14.32
N SER A 33 -15.97 7.58 13.50
CA SER A 33 -17.38 7.51 13.92
C SER A 33 -17.98 6.10 13.86
N TYR A 34 -17.25 5.09 13.40
CA TYR A 34 -17.77 3.73 13.32
C TYR A 34 -17.92 3.10 14.71
N ASN A 35 -19.15 2.71 15.05
CA ASN A 35 -19.47 2.17 16.36
C ASN A 35 -19.33 0.65 16.41
N PHE A 36 -18.49 0.17 17.31
CA PHE A 36 -18.38 -1.24 17.64
C PHE A 36 -19.21 -1.58 18.89
N PRO A 37 -19.71 -2.82 19.02
CA PRO A 37 -20.29 -3.31 20.28
C PRO A 37 -19.30 -3.12 21.45
N ALA A 38 -19.83 -2.86 22.64
CA ALA A 38 -19.00 -2.76 23.84
C ALA A 38 -18.51 -4.14 24.30
N GLU A 39 -19.31 -5.19 24.09
CA GLU A 39 -19.02 -6.55 24.52
C GLU A 39 -19.07 -7.55 23.35
N PRO A 40 -18.24 -8.60 23.39
CA PRO A 40 -17.18 -8.83 24.37
C PRO A 40 -16.00 -7.88 24.16
N ALA A 41 -15.57 -7.20 25.23
CA ALA A 41 -14.55 -6.15 25.17
C ALA A 41 -13.24 -6.62 24.52
N ASN A 42 -12.73 -7.79 24.91
CA ASN A 42 -11.50 -8.35 24.36
C ASN A 42 -11.58 -8.73 22.88
N LEU A 43 -12.75 -8.69 22.24
CA LEU A 43 -12.91 -8.87 20.80
C LEU A 43 -12.84 -7.53 20.07
N TYR A 44 -13.52 -6.50 20.59
CA TYR A 44 -13.70 -5.22 19.89
C TYR A 44 -12.68 -4.14 20.28
N GLU A 45 -12.11 -4.17 21.49
CA GLU A 45 -11.05 -3.22 21.87
C GLU A 45 -9.79 -3.35 21.01
N PRO A 46 -9.28 -4.56 20.66
CA PRO A 46 -8.15 -4.69 19.76
C PRO A 46 -8.44 -4.14 18.36
N ILE A 47 -9.69 -4.25 17.88
CA ILE A 47 -10.11 -3.69 16.59
C ILE A 47 -10.04 -2.16 16.63
N ARG A 48 -10.66 -1.54 17.66
CA ARG A 48 -10.58 -0.09 17.88
C ARG A 48 -9.14 0.38 17.97
N TYR A 49 -8.33 -0.28 18.79
CA TYR A 49 -6.93 0.02 18.98
C TYR A 49 -6.13 0.01 17.67
N THR A 50 -6.40 -0.97 16.79
CA THR A 50 -5.73 -1.09 15.49
C THR A 50 -6.13 0.05 14.55
N LEU A 51 -7.41 0.39 14.49
CA LEU A 51 -7.91 1.49 13.66
C LEU A 51 -7.44 2.87 14.17
N GLU A 52 -7.44 3.09 15.49
CA GLU A 52 -6.94 4.31 16.13
C GLU A 52 -5.43 4.55 15.97
N ALA A 53 -4.67 3.53 15.62
CA ALA A 53 -3.25 3.70 15.30
C ALA A 53 -3.02 4.62 14.08
N GLY A 54 -4.08 5.00 13.38
CA GLY A 54 -4.07 5.95 12.27
C GLY A 54 -3.50 5.35 10.99
N GLY A 55 -2.93 6.19 10.14
CA GLY A 55 -2.32 5.85 8.86
C GLY A 55 -2.74 6.80 7.75
N LYS A 56 -2.19 6.61 6.55
CA LYS A 56 -2.45 7.48 5.39
C LYS A 56 -3.84 7.30 4.78
N ARG A 57 -4.60 6.27 5.20
CA ARG A 57 -5.94 5.94 4.68
C ARG A 57 -6.03 5.97 3.15
N LEU A 58 -4.96 5.55 2.47
CA LEU A 58 -4.84 5.68 1.02
C LEU A 58 -5.92 4.89 0.28
N ARG A 59 -6.20 3.65 0.70
CA ARG A 59 -7.16 2.76 0.02
C ARG A 59 -8.60 3.31 0.06
N PRO A 60 -9.17 3.65 1.20
CA PRO A 60 -10.51 4.23 1.24
C PRO A 60 -10.57 5.62 0.58
N THR A 61 -9.50 6.41 0.64
CA THR A 61 -9.44 7.71 -0.07
C THR A 61 -9.46 7.52 -1.58
N LEU A 62 -8.75 6.52 -2.11
CA LEU A 62 -8.79 6.16 -3.54
C LEU A 62 -10.16 5.64 -3.97
N LEU A 63 -10.84 4.85 -3.14
CA LEU A 63 -12.20 4.38 -3.40
C LEU A 63 -13.16 5.57 -3.50
N LEU A 64 -13.13 6.47 -2.52
CA LEU A 64 -13.95 7.68 -2.51
C LEU A 64 -13.66 8.56 -3.74
N ALA A 65 -12.37 8.79 -4.04
CA ALA A 65 -11.98 9.57 -5.21
C ALA A 65 -12.51 8.96 -6.51
N ALA A 66 -12.36 7.64 -6.71
CA ALA A 66 -12.85 6.96 -7.90
C ALA A 66 -14.38 7.02 -8.03
N ALA A 67 -15.11 6.88 -6.92
CA ALA A 67 -16.57 7.00 -6.90
C ALA A 67 -17.01 8.42 -7.31
N LYS A 68 -16.40 9.45 -6.72
CA LYS A 68 -16.68 10.86 -7.05
C LYS A 68 -16.31 11.20 -8.48
N ALA A 69 -15.28 10.58 -9.04
CA ALA A 69 -14.87 10.78 -10.43
C ALA A 69 -15.97 10.47 -11.44
N PHE A 70 -16.95 9.63 -11.07
CA PHE A 70 -18.08 9.20 -11.88
C PHE A 70 -19.44 9.61 -11.28
N GLY A 71 -19.45 10.51 -10.30
CA GLY A 71 -20.66 11.20 -9.85
C GLY A 71 -21.38 10.58 -8.65
N ALA A 72 -20.80 9.59 -7.95
CA ALA A 72 -21.39 9.09 -6.71
C ALA A 72 -21.36 10.16 -5.62
N ALA A 73 -22.38 10.17 -4.77
CA ALA A 73 -22.36 10.94 -3.53
C ALA A 73 -21.47 10.25 -2.48
N ASP A 74 -20.91 11.04 -1.58
CA ASP A 74 -19.98 10.55 -0.55
C ASP A 74 -20.62 9.45 0.32
N GLU A 75 -21.90 9.61 0.71
CA GLU A 75 -22.63 8.62 1.53
C GLU A 75 -22.90 7.29 0.81
N ASP A 76 -22.92 7.26 -0.53
CA ASP A 76 -23.18 6.05 -1.32
C ASP A 76 -22.04 5.02 -1.19
N VAL A 77 -20.83 5.46 -0.82
CA VAL A 77 -19.63 4.62 -0.74
C VAL A 77 -18.98 4.59 0.65
N LYS A 78 -19.58 5.25 1.63
CA LYS A 78 -19.09 5.32 3.01
C LYS A 78 -18.81 3.93 3.61
N ASN A 79 -19.76 3.01 3.49
CA ASN A 79 -19.61 1.66 4.03
C ASN A 79 -18.42 0.93 3.38
N GLN A 80 -18.26 1.06 2.06
CA GLN A 80 -17.17 0.41 1.33
C GLN A 80 -15.81 1.04 1.68
N CYS A 81 -15.76 2.34 1.93
CA CYS A 81 -14.55 3.01 2.42
C CYS A 81 -14.14 2.48 3.80
N ILE A 82 -15.09 2.33 4.72
CA ILE A 82 -14.82 1.74 6.05
C ILE A 82 -14.42 0.27 5.88
N GLY A 83 -15.14 -0.48 5.04
CA GLY A 83 -14.90 -1.91 4.81
C GLY A 83 -13.52 -2.21 4.24
N ILE A 84 -13.08 -1.46 3.22
CA ILE A 84 -11.75 -1.67 2.61
C ILE A 84 -10.61 -1.33 3.60
N GLU A 85 -10.79 -0.32 4.44
CA GLU A 85 -9.81 0.01 5.48
C GLU A 85 -9.82 -1.00 6.63
N MET A 86 -11.01 -1.52 6.99
CA MET A 86 -11.16 -2.61 7.95
C MET A 86 -10.40 -3.84 7.48
N PHE A 87 -10.59 -4.25 6.22
CA PHE A 87 -9.86 -5.36 5.61
C PHE A 87 -8.36 -5.11 5.60
N HIS A 88 -7.90 -3.90 5.21
CA HIS A 88 -6.48 -3.58 5.24
C HIS A 88 -5.89 -3.70 6.66
N ASN A 89 -6.59 -3.21 7.68
CA ASN A 89 -6.08 -3.32 9.05
C ASN A 89 -6.15 -4.76 9.59
N PHE A 90 -7.11 -5.57 9.15
CA PHE A 90 -7.13 -7.02 9.37
C PHE A 90 -5.84 -7.67 8.85
N THR A 91 -5.46 -7.39 7.58
CA THR A 91 -4.24 -7.98 7.01
C THR A 91 -2.99 -7.54 7.78
N LEU A 92 -2.91 -6.27 8.23
CA LEU A 92 -1.79 -5.80 9.05
C LEU A 92 -1.73 -6.46 10.43
N LEU A 93 -2.88 -6.72 11.04
CA LEU A 93 -2.97 -7.34 12.36
C LEU A 93 -2.47 -8.79 12.32
N HIS A 94 -2.88 -9.56 11.30
CA HIS A 94 -2.42 -10.93 11.11
C HIS A 94 -0.96 -11.00 10.63
N ASP A 95 -0.52 -10.09 9.75
CA ASP A 95 0.86 -9.93 9.33
C ASP A 95 1.80 -9.70 10.54
N ASP A 96 1.44 -8.77 11.44
CA ASP A 96 2.18 -8.54 12.69
C ASP A 96 2.33 -9.78 13.57
N LEU A 97 1.30 -10.63 13.61
CA LEU A 97 1.35 -11.89 14.37
C LEU A 97 2.25 -12.92 13.68
N MET A 98 2.14 -13.08 12.35
CA MET A 98 2.95 -14.01 11.56
C MET A 98 4.44 -13.63 11.62
N ASP A 99 4.75 -12.34 11.49
CA ASP A 99 6.11 -11.81 11.54
C ASP A 99 6.66 -11.65 12.97
N ASN A 100 5.82 -11.95 13.99
CA ASN A 100 6.16 -11.75 15.41
C ASN A 100 6.63 -10.32 15.73
N SER A 101 6.04 -9.32 15.05
CA SER A 101 6.42 -7.92 15.15
C SER A 101 6.11 -7.32 16.51
N GLU A 102 7.07 -6.62 17.13
CA GLU A 102 6.89 -5.98 18.44
C GLU A 102 6.01 -4.73 18.36
N LEU A 103 6.23 -3.91 17.33
CA LEU A 103 5.64 -2.59 17.20
C LEU A 103 5.07 -2.37 15.80
N ARG A 104 3.92 -1.68 15.75
CA ARG A 104 3.36 -1.09 14.53
C ARG A 104 3.01 0.38 14.77
N ARG A 105 3.56 1.26 13.92
CA ARG A 105 3.37 2.73 14.06
C ARG A 105 3.72 3.25 15.46
N GLY A 106 4.81 2.72 16.04
CA GLY A 106 5.30 3.11 17.37
C GLY A 106 4.48 2.58 18.57
N ARG A 107 3.43 1.77 18.33
CA ARG A 107 2.59 1.17 19.38
C ARG A 107 2.81 -0.36 19.40
N PRO A 108 2.72 -1.04 20.56
CA PRO A 108 2.75 -2.49 20.63
C PRO A 108 1.72 -3.13 19.70
N THR A 109 2.08 -4.21 19.01
CA THR A 109 1.15 -4.97 18.17
C THR A 109 0.08 -5.64 19.03
N VAL A 110 -1.05 -6.06 18.43
CA VAL A 110 -2.19 -6.62 19.19
C VAL A 110 -1.76 -7.88 19.95
N HIS A 111 -1.01 -8.79 19.32
CA HIS A 111 -0.54 -10.02 20.00
C HIS A 111 0.44 -9.77 21.12
N ARG A 112 1.12 -8.61 21.12
CA ARG A 112 2.02 -8.18 22.24
C ARG A 112 1.27 -7.49 23.37
N ARG A 113 0.20 -6.75 23.03
CA ARG A 113 -0.59 -6.03 24.04
C ARG A 113 -1.64 -6.91 24.72
N TRP A 114 -2.22 -7.86 23.98
CA TRP A 114 -3.15 -8.87 24.47
C TRP A 114 -2.50 -10.24 24.37
N ASP A 115 -2.85 -11.03 23.39
CA ASP A 115 -2.29 -12.35 23.09
C ASP A 115 -2.57 -12.76 21.64
N ALA A 116 -1.99 -13.89 21.21
CA ALA A 116 -2.15 -14.40 19.86
C ALA A 116 -3.58 -14.80 19.51
N ASN A 117 -4.33 -15.41 20.44
CA ASN A 117 -5.72 -15.82 20.19
C ASN A 117 -6.63 -14.61 20.01
N THR A 118 -6.42 -13.58 20.81
CA THR A 118 -7.12 -12.29 20.69
C THR A 118 -6.82 -11.64 19.32
N ALA A 119 -5.56 -11.67 18.86
CA ALA A 119 -5.20 -11.16 17.55
C ALA A 119 -5.92 -11.93 16.43
N ILE A 120 -5.96 -13.26 16.48
CA ILE A 120 -6.66 -14.10 15.50
C ILE A 120 -8.15 -13.75 15.46
N LEU A 121 -8.85 -13.84 16.62
CA LEU A 121 -10.31 -13.64 16.67
C LEU A 121 -10.72 -12.21 16.28
N SER A 122 -9.97 -11.21 16.73
CA SER A 122 -10.23 -9.81 16.36
C SER A 122 -10.02 -9.59 14.86
N GLY A 123 -8.97 -10.19 14.27
CA GLY A 123 -8.73 -10.15 12.84
C GLY A 123 -9.84 -10.82 12.03
N ASP A 124 -10.28 -12.02 12.41
CA ASP A 124 -11.39 -12.73 11.75
C ASP A 124 -12.70 -11.92 11.82
N THR A 125 -12.92 -11.25 12.95
CA THR A 125 -14.06 -10.35 13.12
C THR A 125 -13.95 -9.14 12.19
N MET A 126 -12.77 -8.54 12.07
CA MET A 126 -12.52 -7.44 11.12
C MET A 126 -12.78 -7.86 9.67
N LEU A 127 -12.34 -9.05 9.25
CA LEU A 127 -12.61 -9.59 7.91
C LEU A 127 -14.12 -9.75 7.66
N THR A 128 -14.85 -10.29 8.65
CA THR A 128 -16.30 -10.47 8.55
C THR A 128 -17.04 -9.14 8.47
N LEU A 129 -16.68 -8.17 9.33
CA LEU A 129 -17.23 -6.81 9.30
C LEU A 129 -16.90 -6.09 8.00
N ALA A 130 -15.68 -6.26 7.46
CA ALA A 130 -15.29 -5.70 6.17
C ALA A 130 -16.20 -6.23 5.05
N THR A 131 -16.43 -7.54 5.01
CA THR A 131 -17.30 -8.18 4.01
C THR A 131 -18.76 -7.68 4.12
N GLU A 132 -19.27 -7.57 5.34
CA GLU A 132 -20.61 -7.01 5.60
C GLU A 132 -20.72 -5.56 5.10
N LEU A 133 -19.72 -4.71 5.41
CA LEU A 133 -19.71 -3.31 4.99
C LEU A 133 -19.59 -3.16 3.47
N ILE A 134 -18.75 -3.97 2.83
CA ILE A 134 -18.62 -4.00 1.36
C ILE A 134 -19.94 -4.36 0.68
N ALA A 135 -20.72 -5.25 1.27
CA ALA A 135 -22.03 -5.66 0.75
C ALA A 135 -23.14 -4.62 0.94
N LYS A 136 -22.95 -3.60 1.79
CA LYS A 136 -23.94 -2.53 2.05
C LYS A 136 -23.95 -1.47 0.96
N CYS A 137 -24.33 -1.85 -0.26
CA CYS A 137 -24.49 -0.98 -1.40
C CYS A 137 -25.83 -1.24 -2.11
N ASP A 138 -26.13 -0.48 -3.17
CA ASP A 138 -27.27 -0.75 -4.02
C ASP A 138 -27.25 -2.22 -4.51
N PRO A 139 -28.37 -2.96 -4.41
CA PRO A 139 -28.45 -4.37 -4.82
C PRO A 139 -27.88 -4.70 -6.19
N ARG A 140 -27.92 -3.76 -7.13
CA ARG A 140 -27.35 -3.92 -8.48
C ARG A 140 -25.83 -4.12 -8.47
N PHE A 141 -25.14 -3.63 -7.45
CA PHE A 141 -23.70 -3.66 -7.35
C PHE A 141 -23.16 -4.71 -6.37
N ILE A 142 -24.03 -5.38 -5.58
CA ILE A 142 -23.57 -6.35 -4.56
C ILE A 142 -22.72 -7.44 -5.19
N GLU A 143 -23.22 -8.09 -6.23
CA GLU A 143 -22.49 -9.21 -6.86
C GLU A 143 -21.12 -8.77 -7.44
N PRO A 144 -21.02 -7.75 -8.33
CA PRO A 144 -19.74 -7.37 -8.90
C PRO A 144 -18.75 -6.83 -7.85
N VAL A 145 -19.24 -6.12 -6.84
CA VAL A 145 -18.39 -5.56 -5.76
C VAL A 145 -17.86 -6.65 -4.83
N LEU A 146 -18.72 -7.59 -4.39
CA LEU A 146 -18.30 -8.71 -3.55
C LEU A 146 -17.40 -9.68 -4.31
N SER A 147 -17.69 -9.97 -5.58
CA SER A 147 -16.84 -10.81 -6.42
C SER A 147 -15.43 -10.22 -6.58
N LEU A 148 -15.35 -8.92 -6.85
CA LEU A 148 -14.08 -8.17 -6.91
C LEU A 148 -13.34 -8.24 -5.58
N PHE A 149 -14.02 -7.92 -4.46
CA PHE A 149 -13.42 -7.91 -3.12
C PHE A 149 -12.90 -9.29 -2.71
N ASN A 150 -13.72 -10.34 -2.84
CA ASN A 150 -13.34 -11.70 -2.42
C ASN A 150 -12.15 -12.23 -3.24
N ARG A 151 -12.15 -11.99 -4.57
CA ARG A 151 -11.00 -12.35 -5.41
C ARG A 151 -9.74 -11.60 -4.98
N THR A 152 -9.84 -10.31 -4.69
CA THR A 152 -8.72 -9.51 -4.19
C THR A 152 -8.24 -9.99 -2.83
N ALA A 153 -9.15 -10.37 -1.92
CA ALA A 153 -8.78 -10.92 -0.61
C ALA A 153 -7.94 -12.21 -0.76
N ILE A 154 -8.38 -13.13 -1.63
CA ILE A 154 -7.60 -14.33 -1.94
C ILE A 154 -6.22 -13.98 -2.49
N GLN A 155 -6.13 -13.06 -3.44
CA GLN A 155 -4.85 -12.61 -4.01
C GLN A 155 -3.92 -12.00 -2.95
N VAL A 156 -4.45 -11.23 -2.00
CA VAL A 156 -3.64 -10.69 -0.88
C VAL A 156 -3.09 -11.82 -0.02
N TYR A 157 -3.88 -12.87 0.25
CA TYR A 157 -3.41 -14.04 1.01
C TYR A 157 -2.35 -14.85 0.24
N GLU A 158 -2.54 -15.01 -1.07
CA GLU A 158 -1.52 -15.63 -1.95
C GLU A 158 -0.22 -14.82 -1.92
N GLY A 159 -0.31 -13.47 -1.97
CA GLY A 159 0.85 -12.58 -1.87
C GLY A 159 1.57 -12.68 -0.53
N GLN A 160 0.82 -12.78 0.58
CA GLN A 160 1.38 -13.01 1.91
C GLN A 160 2.06 -14.38 2.01
N GLN A 161 1.46 -15.42 1.43
CA GLN A 161 2.07 -16.75 1.43
C GLN A 161 3.37 -16.78 0.63
N TYR A 162 3.43 -16.12 -0.53
CA TYR A 162 4.69 -15.97 -1.28
C TYR A 162 5.76 -15.24 -0.48
N ASP A 163 5.41 -14.15 0.23
CA ASP A 163 6.38 -13.39 1.05
C ASP A 163 7.00 -14.30 2.13
N MET A 164 6.18 -15.08 2.84
CA MET A 164 6.63 -16.07 3.83
C MET A 164 7.48 -17.18 3.21
N ASP A 165 7.06 -17.74 2.07
CA ASP A 165 7.80 -18.81 1.38
C ASP A 165 9.18 -18.32 0.92
N PHE A 166 9.28 -17.05 0.52
CA PHE A 166 10.54 -16.44 0.05
C PHE A 166 11.57 -16.27 1.16
N GLU A 167 11.17 -16.19 2.42
CA GLU A 167 12.11 -16.11 3.54
C GLU A 167 13.11 -17.29 3.53
N ASN A 168 12.63 -18.49 3.21
CA ASN A 168 13.40 -19.74 3.22
C ASN A 168 14.02 -20.09 1.86
N ARG A 169 13.84 -19.26 0.82
CA ARG A 169 14.36 -19.49 -0.53
C ARG A 169 15.54 -18.59 -0.83
N ASN A 170 16.53 -19.13 -1.54
CA ASN A 170 17.70 -18.38 -2.02
C ASN A 170 17.71 -18.23 -3.55
N ASP A 171 16.71 -18.75 -4.26
CA ASP A 171 16.58 -18.78 -5.70
C ASP A 171 15.47 -17.86 -6.24
N VAL A 172 14.84 -17.07 -5.38
CA VAL A 172 13.78 -16.12 -5.75
C VAL A 172 14.26 -15.20 -6.85
N THR A 173 13.45 -15.06 -7.90
CA THR A 173 13.71 -14.25 -9.08
C THR A 173 12.99 -12.89 -9.02
N VAL A 174 13.46 -11.91 -9.80
CA VAL A 174 12.77 -10.61 -9.92
C VAL A 174 11.31 -10.76 -10.37
N PRO A 175 10.95 -11.58 -11.38
CA PRO A 175 9.54 -11.79 -11.74
C PRO A 175 8.69 -12.34 -10.60
N GLU A 176 9.19 -13.29 -9.79
CA GLU A 176 8.48 -13.83 -8.63
C GLU A 176 8.25 -12.74 -7.56
N TYR A 177 9.27 -11.93 -7.28
CA TYR A 177 9.16 -10.79 -6.37
C TYR A 177 8.11 -9.79 -6.86
N MET A 178 8.13 -9.42 -8.16
CA MET A 178 7.16 -8.48 -8.73
C MET A 178 5.73 -9.02 -8.65
N GLU A 179 5.52 -10.33 -8.83
CA GLU A 179 4.22 -10.96 -8.65
C GLU A 179 3.79 -10.95 -7.17
N MET A 180 4.68 -11.25 -6.24
CA MET A 180 4.40 -11.21 -4.80
C MET A 180 3.94 -9.82 -4.37
N ILE A 181 4.64 -8.74 -4.73
CA ILE A 181 4.24 -7.36 -4.37
C ILE A 181 2.99 -6.90 -5.11
N ARG A 182 2.75 -7.39 -6.33
CA ARG A 182 1.48 -7.17 -7.03
C ARG A 182 0.32 -7.73 -6.21
N LEU A 183 0.44 -8.96 -5.74
CA LEU A 183 -0.60 -9.66 -4.96
C LEU A 183 -0.74 -9.08 -3.55
N LYS A 184 0.36 -8.93 -2.81
CA LYS A 184 0.34 -8.48 -1.41
C LYS A 184 -0.08 -7.01 -1.26
N THR A 185 0.33 -6.14 -2.21
CA THR A 185 0.19 -4.68 -2.06
C THR A 185 -0.73 -4.05 -3.11
N SER A 186 -0.51 -4.34 -4.41
CA SER A 186 -1.11 -3.55 -5.49
C SER A 186 -2.59 -3.88 -5.71
N VAL A 187 -2.99 -5.16 -5.62
CA VAL A 187 -4.36 -5.59 -5.91
C VAL A 187 -5.41 -4.93 -5.02
N LEU A 188 -5.07 -4.61 -3.76
CA LEU A 188 -6.02 -3.96 -2.86
C LEU A 188 -6.21 -2.46 -3.17
N LEU A 189 -5.18 -1.80 -3.70
CA LEU A 189 -5.29 -0.43 -4.23
C LEU A 189 -6.15 -0.43 -5.51
N ALA A 190 -5.89 -1.38 -6.40
CA ALA A 190 -6.65 -1.58 -7.62
C ALA A 190 -8.13 -1.92 -7.35
N CYS A 191 -8.39 -2.79 -6.37
CA CYS A 191 -9.73 -3.11 -5.91
C CYS A 191 -10.47 -1.87 -5.40
N ALA A 192 -9.84 -1.05 -4.57
CA ALA A 192 -10.43 0.17 -4.04
C ALA A 192 -10.87 1.13 -5.18
N LEU A 193 -9.99 1.36 -6.15
CA LEU A 193 -10.27 2.22 -7.31
C LEU A 193 -11.38 1.66 -8.19
N LYS A 194 -11.31 0.38 -8.56
CA LYS A 194 -12.35 -0.26 -9.39
C LYS A 194 -13.69 -0.32 -8.68
N MET A 195 -13.69 -0.62 -7.38
CA MET A 195 -14.93 -0.64 -6.57
C MET A 195 -15.58 0.75 -6.56
N GLY A 196 -14.80 1.81 -6.31
CA GLY A 196 -15.30 3.18 -6.37
C GLY A 196 -15.88 3.52 -7.74
N ALA A 197 -15.19 3.17 -8.82
CA ALA A 197 -15.68 3.39 -10.20
C ALA A 197 -17.00 2.66 -10.48
N LEU A 198 -17.12 1.39 -10.06
CA LEU A 198 -18.36 0.61 -10.22
C LEU A 198 -19.54 1.26 -9.49
N LEU A 199 -19.31 1.67 -8.23
CA LEU A 199 -20.34 2.35 -7.42
C LEU A 199 -20.69 3.74 -7.96
N GLY A 200 -19.72 4.44 -8.59
CA GLY A 200 -19.93 5.67 -9.33
C GLY A 200 -20.57 5.46 -10.71
N GLN A 201 -20.93 4.24 -11.08
CA GLN A 201 -21.57 3.88 -12.35
C GLN A 201 -20.69 4.17 -13.59
N ALA A 202 -19.36 4.06 -13.44
CA ALA A 202 -18.42 4.07 -14.56
C ALA A 202 -18.73 2.93 -15.55
N SER A 203 -18.30 3.10 -16.80
CA SER A 203 -18.30 1.98 -17.74
C SER A 203 -17.35 0.87 -17.24
N LEU A 204 -17.60 -0.38 -17.65
CA LEU A 204 -16.71 -1.48 -17.28
C LEU A 204 -15.27 -1.24 -17.76
N SER A 205 -15.10 -0.64 -18.94
CA SER A 205 -13.76 -0.30 -19.46
C SER A 205 -13.05 0.76 -18.61
N ASP A 206 -13.79 1.77 -18.12
CA ASP A 206 -13.21 2.81 -17.26
C ASP A 206 -12.85 2.25 -15.88
N ALA A 207 -13.70 1.35 -15.34
CA ALA A 207 -13.44 0.67 -14.09
C ALA A 207 -12.21 -0.26 -14.19
N GLU A 208 -12.01 -0.97 -15.31
CA GLU A 208 -10.79 -1.75 -15.57
C GLU A 208 -9.56 -0.85 -15.70
N ALA A 209 -9.64 0.27 -16.39
CA ALA A 209 -8.51 1.21 -16.51
C ALA A 209 -8.09 1.76 -15.13
N LEU A 210 -9.04 2.03 -14.22
CA LEU A 210 -8.73 2.40 -12.84
C LEU A 210 -8.14 1.24 -12.03
N TYR A 211 -8.54 0.00 -12.30
CA TYR A 211 -7.89 -1.18 -11.73
C TYR A 211 -6.43 -1.25 -12.16
N ASP A 212 -6.15 -1.11 -13.45
CA ASP A 212 -4.80 -1.13 -14.01
C ASP A 212 -3.93 0.02 -13.48
N PHE A 213 -4.51 1.22 -13.33
CA PHE A 213 -3.87 2.34 -12.63
C PHE A 213 -3.45 1.93 -11.22
N GLY A 214 -4.35 1.32 -10.46
CA GLY A 214 -4.11 0.87 -9.09
C GLY A 214 -3.01 -0.18 -8.98
N ILE A 215 -2.94 -1.12 -9.93
CA ILE A 215 -1.85 -2.11 -10.01
C ILE A 215 -0.51 -1.42 -10.19
N LYS A 216 -0.38 -0.53 -11.16
CA LYS A 216 0.87 0.17 -11.47
C LYS A 216 1.30 1.12 -10.35
N LEU A 217 0.34 1.85 -9.78
CA LEU A 217 0.57 2.70 -8.61
C LEU A 217 1.10 1.89 -7.42
N GLY A 218 0.52 0.71 -7.17
CA GLY A 218 0.90 -0.17 -6.08
C GLY A 218 2.29 -0.77 -6.25
N LEU A 219 2.68 -1.15 -7.48
CA LEU A 219 4.02 -1.61 -7.80
C LEU A 219 5.05 -0.49 -7.58
N ALA A 220 4.78 0.71 -8.10
CA ALA A 220 5.64 1.88 -7.85
C ALA A 220 5.76 2.21 -6.36
N PHE A 221 4.66 2.09 -5.62
CA PHE A 221 4.64 2.34 -4.18
C PHE A 221 5.52 1.36 -3.40
N GLN A 222 5.42 0.06 -3.69
CA GLN A 222 6.22 -0.95 -3.00
C GLN A 222 7.71 -0.85 -3.34
N LEU A 223 8.05 -0.72 -4.63
CA LEU A 223 9.45 -0.48 -5.03
C LEU A 223 10.05 0.76 -4.37
N ARG A 224 9.23 1.79 -4.17
CA ARG A 224 9.66 2.98 -3.45
C ARG A 224 9.86 2.72 -1.95
N ASP A 225 9.01 1.92 -1.31
CA ASP A 225 9.18 1.55 0.11
C ASP A 225 10.52 0.81 0.30
N ASP A 226 10.82 -0.15 -0.58
CA ASP A 226 12.10 -0.87 -0.59
C ASP A 226 13.30 0.06 -0.84
N TYR A 227 13.16 1.03 -1.75
CA TYR A 227 14.19 2.06 -1.99
C TYR A 227 14.43 2.88 -0.71
N LEU A 228 13.38 3.33 -0.03
CA LEU A 228 13.48 4.17 1.15
C LEU A 228 14.01 3.41 2.36
N ASP A 229 13.78 2.10 2.48
CA ASP A 229 14.39 1.27 3.52
C ASP A 229 15.92 1.22 3.41
N THR A 230 16.46 1.33 2.19
CA THR A 230 17.92 1.29 1.96
C THR A 230 18.55 2.67 1.84
N PHE A 231 17.92 3.60 1.10
CA PHE A 231 18.50 4.88 0.65
C PHE A 231 17.78 6.11 1.22
N GLY A 232 16.71 5.93 2.00
CA GLY A 232 15.95 7.02 2.58
C GLY A 232 16.73 7.79 3.65
N ASP A 233 16.25 8.99 4.02
CA ASP A 233 16.74 9.72 5.17
C ASP A 233 16.01 9.23 6.44
N PRO A 234 16.73 8.72 7.48
CA PRO A 234 16.12 8.25 8.72
C PRO A 234 15.25 9.29 9.41
N LEU A 235 15.62 10.57 9.29
CA LEU A 235 14.90 11.69 9.91
C LEU A 235 13.55 11.95 9.22
N VAL A 236 13.45 11.63 7.93
CA VAL A 236 12.23 11.81 7.13
C VAL A 236 11.37 10.56 7.14
N PHE A 237 12.00 9.39 7.10
CA PHE A 237 11.32 8.09 7.02
C PHE A 237 10.72 7.64 8.36
N GLY A 238 11.30 8.10 9.48
CA GLY A 238 10.81 7.80 10.84
C GLY A 238 11.01 6.35 11.27
N LYS A 239 11.84 5.57 10.56
CA LYS A 239 12.23 4.20 10.87
C LYS A 239 13.75 4.05 10.74
N SER A 240 14.32 3.03 11.38
CA SER A 240 15.70 2.61 11.11
C SER A 240 15.84 2.14 9.66
N ILE A 241 16.91 2.55 8.99
CA ILE A 241 17.23 2.15 7.62
C ILE A 241 17.94 0.79 7.63
N GLY A 242 17.71 0.00 6.55
CA GLY A 242 18.38 -1.27 6.31
C GLY A 242 17.71 -2.47 6.96
N GLY A 243 16.46 -2.34 7.37
CA GLY A 243 15.69 -3.46 7.91
C GLY A 243 15.58 -4.62 6.94
N ASP A 244 15.32 -4.35 5.67
CA ASP A 244 15.26 -5.36 4.61
C ASP A 244 16.60 -6.08 4.41
N ILE A 245 17.70 -5.35 4.51
CA ILE A 245 19.07 -5.93 4.41
C ILE A 245 19.36 -6.84 5.60
N ILE A 246 19.02 -6.41 6.83
CA ILE A 246 19.27 -7.20 8.05
C ILE A 246 18.51 -8.53 8.00
N ASN A 247 17.26 -8.47 7.55
CA ASN A 247 16.35 -9.63 7.50
C ASN A 247 16.50 -10.47 6.21
N ASP A 248 17.47 -10.19 5.35
CA ASP A 248 17.67 -10.89 4.07
C ASP A 248 16.40 -10.93 3.19
N LYS A 249 15.58 -9.86 3.29
CA LYS A 249 14.32 -9.78 2.56
C LYS A 249 14.57 -9.80 1.04
N LYS A 250 13.81 -10.61 0.32
CA LYS A 250 13.99 -10.83 -1.12
C LYS A 250 13.34 -9.67 -1.92
N THR A 251 13.89 -8.46 -1.73
CA THR A 251 13.49 -7.26 -2.47
C THR A 251 14.10 -7.24 -3.88
N TRP A 252 13.61 -6.37 -4.74
CA TRP A 252 14.19 -6.15 -6.07
C TRP A 252 15.68 -5.83 -5.97
N LEU A 253 16.10 -5.01 -5.01
CA LEU A 253 17.50 -4.63 -4.77
C LEU A 253 18.34 -5.84 -4.37
N MET A 254 17.87 -6.62 -3.40
CA MET A 254 18.59 -7.80 -2.89
C MET A 254 18.74 -8.88 -3.96
N ILE A 255 17.67 -9.20 -4.70
CA ILE A 255 17.70 -10.22 -5.76
C ILE A 255 18.63 -9.80 -6.89
N THR A 256 18.55 -8.54 -7.34
CA THR A 256 19.38 -8.03 -8.44
C THR A 256 20.86 -8.00 -8.02
N ALA A 257 21.17 -7.49 -6.83
CA ALA A 257 22.54 -7.47 -6.35
C ALA A 257 23.13 -8.87 -6.18
N ARG A 258 22.35 -9.82 -5.63
CA ARG A 258 22.80 -11.23 -5.51
C ARG A 258 23.20 -11.82 -6.87
N ASN A 259 22.43 -11.51 -7.92
CA ASN A 259 22.66 -12.06 -9.25
C ASN A 259 23.81 -11.38 -10.00
N GLU A 260 24.08 -10.11 -9.73
CA GLU A 260 25.06 -9.29 -10.47
C GLU A 260 26.38 -9.05 -9.73
N ASP A 261 26.43 -9.29 -8.40
CA ASP A 261 27.65 -9.10 -7.60
C ASP A 261 28.75 -10.10 -7.96
N THR A 262 29.86 -9.60 -8.47
CA THR A 262 31.07 -10.39 -8.75
C THR A 262 32.14 -10.25 -7.67
N SER A 263 31.95 -9.36 -6.69
CA SER A 263 32.91 -9.13 -5.60
C SER A 263 32.87 -10.19 -4.50
N GLY A 264 31.78 -10.95 -4.42
CA GLY A 264 31.51 -11.94 -3.38
C GLY A 264 31.02 -11.33 -2.06
N VAL A 265 30.76 -10.04 -2.00
CA VAL A 265 30.23 -9.35 -0.79
C VAL A 265 28.82 -9.84 -0.49
N MET A 266 27.94 -9.92 -1.52
CA MET A 266 26.57 -10.41 -1.33
C MET A 266 26.54 -11.84 -0.80
N LYS A 267 27.40 -12.72 -1.31
CA LYS A 267 27.53 -14.08 -0.81
C LYS A 267 27.90 -14.11 0.68
N LYS A 268 28.91 -13.31 1.08
CA LYS A 268 29.34 -13.25 2.50
C LYS A 268 28.23 -12.66 3.39
N ALA A 269 27.49 -11.68 2.91
CA ALA A 269 26.39 -11.06 3.63
C ALA A 269 25.26 -12.06 3.91
N LEU A 270 24.84 -12.83 2.89
CA LEU A 270 23.80 -13.85 2.99
C LEU A 270 24.23 -15.09 3.79
N GLU A 271 25.55 -15.37 3.91
CA GLU A 271 26.10 -16.41 4.78
C GLU A 271 26.25 -15.94 6.25
N GLY A 272 25.77 -14.75 6.61
CA GLY A 272 25.82 -14.23 7.98
C GLY A 272 27.23 -13.87 8.47
N ARG A 273 28.16 -13.54 7.56
CA ARG A 273 29.57 -13.27 7.92
C ARG A 273 29.87 -11.82 8.30
N TYR A 274 28.83 -10.97 8.41
CA TYR A 274 28.96 -9.58 8.85
C TYR A 274 28.16 -9.32 10.11
N PRO A 275 28.66 -8.50 11.06
CA PRO A 275 27.84 -7.84 12.07
C PRO A 275 26.77 -6.96 11.40
N HIS A 276 25.65 -6.69 12.09
CA HIS A 276 24.49 -6.01 11.50
C HIS A 276 24.83 -4.67 10.81
N ASP A 277 25.54 -3.77 11.51
CA ASP A 277 25.89 -2.45 10.94
C ASP A 277 26.86 -2.55 9.76
N GLU A 278 27.80 -3.48 9.83
CA GLU A 278 28.73 -3.75 8.73
C GLU A 278 28.01 -4.37 7.53
N LYS A 279 27.00 -5.23 7.76
CA LYS A 279 26.18 -5.84 6.72
C LYS A 279 25.44 -4.78 5.91
N ILE A 280 24.75 -3.85 6.58
CA ILE A 280 24.03 -2.76 5.92
C ILE A 280 24.99 -1.97 5.02
N ASN A 281 26.14 -1.53 5.56
CA ASN A 281 27.12 -0.75 4.82
C ASN A 281 27.69 -1.52 3.62
N ALA A 282 28.06 -2.78 3.81
CA ALA A 282 28.66 -3.61 2.76
C ALA A 282 27.67 -3.84 1.61
N VAL A 283 26.42 -4.22 1.92
CA VAL A 283 25.37 -4.48 0.93
C VAL A 283 24.97 -3.19 0.21
N THR A 284 24.76 -2.09 0.93
CA THR A 284 24.40 -0.79 0.33
C THR A 284 25.50 -0.30 -0.62
N ASN A 285 26.77 -0.53 -0.30
CA ASN A 285 27.88 -0.20 -1.20
C ASN A 285 27.83 -1.03 -2.49
N VAL A 286 27.49 -2.33 -2.41
CA VAL A 286 27.28 -3.15 -3.63
C VAL A 286 26.12 -2.60 -4.45
N TYR A 287 25.00 -2.23 -3.82
CA TYR A 287 23.87 -1.64 -4.53
C TYR A 287 24.28 -0.37 -5.30
N ARG A 288 25.07 0.53 -4.68
CA ARG A 288 25.60 1.73 -5.35
C ARG A 288 26.57 1.40 -6.47
N GLN A 289 27.49 0.44 -6.28
CA GLN A 289 28.43 0.02 -7.34
C GLN A 289 27.72 -0.55 -8.58
N LEU A 290 26.59 -1.21 -8.39
CA LEU A 290 25.73 -1.74 -9.44
C LEU A 290 24.71 -0.71 -9.96
N ASN A 291 24.74 0.54 -9.48
CA ASN A 291 23.80 1.62 -9.79
C ASN A 291 22.33 1.23 -9.55
N LEU A 292 22.05 0.39 -8.53
CA LEU A 292 20.70 -0.10 -8.27
C LEU A 292 19.79 1.00 -7.72
N ASP A 293 20.33 2.01 -7.05
CA ASP A 293 19.64 3.24 -6.63
C ASP A 293 19.02 3.98 -7.82
N THR A 294 19.76 4.18 -8.90
CA THR A 294 19.27 4.80 -10.12
C THR A 294 18.28 3.88 -10.85
N ARG A 295 18.61 2.60 -11.01
CA ARG A 295 17.78 1.63 -11.74
C ARG A 295 16.41 1.42 -11.11
N ILE A 296 16.31 1.34 -9.77
CA ILE A 296 15.03 1.19 -9.08
C ILE A 296 14.21 2.48 -9.19
N THR A 297 14.82 3.67 -9.13
CA THR A 297 14.10 4.94 -9.32
C THR A 297 13.57 5.10 -10.73
N GLU A 298 14.30 4.64 -11.75
CA GLU A 298 13.83 4.58 -13.13
C GLU A 298 12.63 3.64 -13.29
N LEU A 299 12.66 2.48 -12.61
CA LEU A 299 11.56 1.52 -12.61
C LEU A 299 10.31 2.08 -11.92
N ILE A 300 10.47 2.76 -10.78
CA ILE A 300 9.38 3.47 -10.09
C ILE A 300 8.77 4.53 -11.02
N ALA A 301 9.61 5.32 -11.69
CA ALA A 301 9.16 6.35 -12.63
C ALA A 301 8.46 5.75 -13.86
N LEU A 302 8.89 4.58 -14.33
CA LEU A 302 8.22 3.85 -15.41
C LEU A 302 6.80 3.47 -15.00
N TYR A 303 6.63 2.78 -13.87
CA TYR A 303 5.29 2.40 -13.39
C TYR A 303 4.40 3.62 -13.10
N GLY A 304 4.98 4.71 -12.59
CA GLY A 304 4.25 5.97 -12.40
C GLY A 304 3.70 6.54 -13.71
N ARG A 305 4.53 6.59 -14.77
CA ARG A 305 4.08 7.03 -16.12
C ARG A 305 3.03 6.10 -16.70
N GLU A 306 3.28 4.80 -16.67
CA GLU A 306 2.31 3.82 -17.15
C GLU A 306 0.97 3.89 -16.41
N ALA A 307 0.97 4.19 -15.10
CA ALA A 307 -0.26 4.43 -14.36
C ALA A 307 -1.01 5.64 -14.91
N VAL A 308 -0.33 6.78 -15.11
CA VAL A 308 -0.94 8.00 -15.68
C VAL A 308 -1.53 7.72 -17.06
N ASP A 309 -0.85 6.95 -17.90
CA ASP A 309 -1.31 6.63 -19.26
C ASP A 309 -2.64 5.86 -19.25
N THR A 310 -2.91 5.01 -18.24
CA THR A 310 -4.18 4.28 -18.16
C THR A 310 -5.39 5.17 -17.94
N ILE A 311 -5.25 6.25 -17.18
CA ILE A 311 -6.38 7.13 -16.81
C ILE A 311 -6.49 8.39 -17.67
N SER A 312 -5.47 8.70 -18.48
CA SER A 312 -5.44 9.89 -19.33
C SER A 312 -6.60 9.96 -20.32
N PRO A 313 -7.05 8.85 -20.97
CA PRO A 313 -8.16 8.89 -21.95
C PRO A 313 -9.55 8.87 -21.30
N LEU A 314 -9.67 8.60 -19.98
CA LEU A 314 -10.96 8.39 -19.32
C LEU A 314 -11.81 9.68 -19.28
N LYS A 315 -13.11 9.53 -19.38
CA LYS A 315 -14.07 10.62 -19.16
C LYS A 315 -14.49 10.63 -17.69
N MET A 316 -13.73 11.34 -16.87
CA MET A 316 -13.93 11.44 -15.43
C MET A 316 -13.77 12.88 -14.97
N ASP A 317 -14.16 13.17 -13.73
CA ASP A 317 -13.94 14.48 -13.13
C ASP A 317 -12.48 14.91 -13.23
N ASN A 318 -12.24 16.14 -13.69
CA ASN A 318 -10.90 16.64 -13.97
C ASN A 318 -10.07 16.92 -12.69
N GLU A 319 -10.73 17.20 -11.58
CA GLU A 319 -10.07 17.46 -10.32
C GLU A 319 -9.56 16.16 -9.72
N ILE A 320 -10.40 15.12 -9.73
CA ILE A 320 -10.00 13.77 -9.30
C ILE A 320 -8.92 13.20 -10.21
N ARG A 321 -9.01 13.40 -11.53
CA ARG A 321 -7.95 12.99 -12.46
C ARG A 321 -6.61 13.60 -12.07
N ARG A 322 -6.57 14.92 -11.83
CA ARG A 322 -5.35 15.62 -11.40
C ARG A 322 -4.82 15.09 -10.07
N TYR A 323 -5.72 14.78 -9.14
CA TYR A 323 -5.35 14.17 -7.86
C TYR A 323 -4.66 12.82 -8.07
N LEU A 324 -5.24 11.91 -8.87
CA LEU A 324 -4.66 10.58 -9.16
C LEU A 324 -3.31 10.70 -9.88
N ILE A 325 -3.19 11.59 -10.87
CA ILE A 325 -1.93 11.87 -11.56
C ILE A 325 -0.86 12.35 -10.55
N SER A 326 -1.22 13.28 -9.68
CA SER A 326 -0.28 13.81 -8.68
C SER A 326 0.21 12.73 -7.71
N LEU A 327 -0.61 11.73 -7.37
CA LEU A 327 -0.17 10.60 -6.54
C LEU A 327 0.90 9.77 -7.25
N ALA A 328 0.70 9.45 -8.54
CA ALA A 328 1.67 8.69 -9.32
C ALA A 328 2.98 9.47 -9.53
N GLU A 329 2.89 10.77 -9.85
CA GLU A 329 4.07 11.65 -10.01
C GLU A 329 4.86 11.83 -8.69
N ASN A 330 4.16 11.96 -7.55
CA ASN A 330 4.81 12.09 -6.24
C ASN A 330 5.61 10.85 -5.84
N LEU A 331 5.23 9.66 -6.29
CA LEU A 331 6.02 8.45 -6.09
C LEU A 331 7.35 8.55 -6.86
N SER A 332 7.36 9.15 -8.04
CA SER A 332 8.54 9.31 -8.87
C SER A 332 9.46 10.46 -8.41
N ASN A 333 8.90 11.54 -7.87
CA ASN A 333 9.62 12.79 -7.59
C ASN A 333 10.22 12.89 -6.17
N ARG A 334 9.80 12.07 -5.21
CA ARG A 334 10.33 12.09 -3.84
C ARG A 334 11.56 11.20 -3.65
N ALA A 335 12.38 11.02 -4.68
CA ALA A 335 13.69 10.38 -4.59
C ALA A 335 14.77 11.37 -4.07
N ASN A 336 14.40 12.63 -3.83
CA ASN A 336 15.27 13.68 -3.26
C ASN A 336 14.74 14.14 -1.92
#